data_79d5f1c02a56f424d6f20c6cf2c498a5
#
_entry.id   79d5f1c02a56f424d6f20c6cf2c498a5
#
_cell.length_a   1.000
_cell.length_b   1.000
_cell.length_c   1.000
_cell.angle_alpha   90.00
_cell.angle_beta   90.00
_cell.angle_gamma   90.00
#
_symmetry.space_group_name_H-M   'P 1'
#
loop_
_entity.id
_entity.type
_entity.pdbx_description
1 polymer ?
#
loop_
_entity_poly.entity_id
_entity_poly.type
_entity_poly.pdbx_seq_one_letter_code
_entity_poly.pdbx_strand_id
1 'polypeptide(L)'
;MYASMPRKWLYPLIAGCLLVAAVVAAVLWSSRLERQASRVAKEVAEIRGLGFKHAIAVRLLSQAEARAFIEDEIAKTPKIEDFWAVKRMLGVYRGPDLAPPEKIYGDLIGLAAGLYDSYTNTFFQFEDLDEQLQRMLFAHELYHGLQDQYFDMQGYLVERARRPGVNNDEILARQAVIEGEATYIDSIYLGRMTNDPRPEREQLAAMIAAQAEWSPDKWEETARDLATPEESRARLLLAIETRKRLPRYMFETFVGAYVDGMSFIHAVHEKGWSEVEKLYRDHPPESTEQILHPEKWFAREAPVSISWPAFGTDPIFADWQLLDENVLGERLWRVLFREQGIEAEANSAAAGWGGDRYAVFRNRNGNTYLMLTFTSWDTPDDAVEFATAYRRVLETKSRGAQAAVRAQGSDVLIVECPLDVSPDAFMEFNRRASTGR
;
A
#
# COMPACT_ATOMS: atom_id res chain seq x y z
N MET A 1 20.70 -69.50 -15.09
CA MET A 1 21.02 -69.21 -13.71
C MET A 1 20.92 -67.65 -13.50
N TYR A 2 19.77 -67.13 -13.11
CA TYR A 2 19.65 -65.73 -12.77
C TYR A 2 20.05 -65.62 -11.30
N ALA A 3 21.19 -65.00 -11.00
CA ALA A 3 21.61 -64.70 -9.66
C ALA A 3 20.75 -63.56 -9.14
N SER A 4 19.87 -63.86 -8.17
CA SER A 4 19.06 -62.81 -7.48
C SER A 4 19.99 -61.89 -6.68
N MET A 5 19.97 -60.62 -7.00
CA MET A 5 20.68 -59.57 -6.27
C MET A 5 20.28 -59.58 -4.79
N PRO A 6 21.22 -59.57 -3.82
CA PRO A 6 20.89 -59.61 -2.41
C PRO A 6 20.04 -58.39 -2.03
N ARG A 7 18.91 -58.59 -1.32
CA ARG A 7 17.97 -57.57 -0.88
C ARG A 7 18.62 -56.33 -0.20
N LYS A 8 19.76 -56.52 0.46
CA LYS A 8 20.52 -55.45 1.13
C LYS A 8 21.14 -54.42 0.17
N TRP A 9 21.27 -54.70 -1.14
CA TRP A 9 21.72 -53.75 -2.14
C TRP A 9 20.57 -53.11 -2.93
N LEU A 10 19.37 -53.66 -2.82
CA LEU A 10 18.18 -53.14 -3.50
C LEU A 10 17.72 -51.80 -2.94
N TYR A 11 17.70 -51.64 -1.60
CA TYR A 11 17.27 -50.42 -0.94
C TYR A 11 18.16 -49.18 -1.24
N PRO A 12 19.49 -49.26 -1.15
CA PRO A 12 20.35 -48.13 -1.52
C PRO A 12 20.26 -47.78 -3.01
N LEU A 13 20.07 -48.79 -3.89
CA LEU A 13 19.87 -48.53 -5.33
C LEU A 13 18.54 -47.83 -5.62
N ILE A 14 17.45 -48.24 -4.99
CA ILE A 14 16.14 -47.58 -5.11
C ILE A 14 16.21 -46.18 -4.52
N ALA A 15 16.82 -45.98 -3.34
CA ALA A 15 17.02 -44.66 -2.75
C ALA A 15 17.87 -43.76 -3.64
N GLY A 16 18.93 -44.27 -4.25
CA GLY A 16 19.74 -43.53 -5.23
C GLY A 16 18.98 -43.14 -6.48
N CYS A 17 18.16 -44.05 -7.04
CA CYS A 17 17.30 -43.74 -8.18
C CYS A 17 16.24 -42.71 -7.86
N LEU A 18 15.64 -42.78 -6.66
CA LEU A 18 14.66 -41.79 -6.20
C LEU A 18 15.31 -40.41 -5.99
N LEU A 19 16.52 -40.38 -5.44
CA LEU A 19 17.27 -39.12 -5.27
C LEU A 19 17.62 -38.51 -6.62
N VAL A 20 18.11 -39.30 -7.56
CA VAL A 20 18.41 -38.82 -8.93
C VAL A 20 17.13 -38.37 -9.63
N ALA A 21 16.03 -39.11 -9.52
CA ALA A 21 14.74 -38.70 -10.07
C ALA A 21 14.23 -37.38 -9.45
N ALA A 22 14.38 -37.21 -8.13
CA ALA A 22 14.03 -35.99 -7.46
C ALA A 22 14.90 -34.80 -7.91
N VAL A 23 16.22 -35.00 -8.06
CA VAL A 23 17.12 -33.95 -8.57
C VAL A 23 16.81 -33.63 -10.03
N VAL A 24 16.57 -34.63 -10.88
CA VAL A 24 16.17 -34.39 -12.28
C VAL A 24 14.82 -33.67 -12.34
N ALA A 25 13.84 -34.06 -11.51
CA ALA A 25 12.56 -33.40 -11.45
C ALA A 25 12.71 -31.92 -10.99
N ALA A 26 13.52 -31.65 -9.97
CA ALA A 26 13.82 -30.28 -9.50
C ALA A 26 14.50 -29.44 -10.59
N VAL A 27 15.49 -30.00 -11.32
CA VAL A 27 16.16 -29.30 -12.43
C VAL A 27 15.20 -29.06 -13.60
N LEU A 28 14.34 -30.01 -13.94
CA LEU A 28 13.35 -29.84 -15.00
C LEU A 28 12.28 -28.82 -14.61
N TRP A 29 11.88 -28.81 -13.35
CA TRP A 29 10.95 -27.83 -12.80
C TRP A 29 11.53 -26.41 -12.82
N SER A 30 12.73 -26.21 -12.30
CA SER A 30 13.45 -24.94 -12.35
C SER A 30 13.56 -24.42 -13.78
N SER A 31 13.98 -25.28 -14.72
CA SER A 31 14.10 -24.91 -16.12
C SER A 31 12.75 -24.59 -16.81
N ARG A 32 11.64 -25.16 -16.33
CA ARG A 32 10.29 -24.80 -16.80
C ARG A 32 9.89 -23.42 -16.29
N LEU A 33 10.08 -23.16 -15.00
CA LEU A 33 9.79 -21.88 -14.35
C LEU A 33 10.57 -20.74 -15.02
N GLU A 34 11.88 -20.91 -15.21
CA GLU A 34 12.74 -19.93 -15.86
C GLU A 34 12.34 -19.66 -17.32
N ARG A 35 11.96 -20.70 -18.08
CA ARG A 35 11.49 -20.53 -19.47
C ARG A 35 10.18 -19.77 -19.53
N GLN A 36 9.26 -20.01 -18.59
CA GLN A 36 7.99 -19.29 -18.51
C GLN A 36 8.22 -17.84 -18.13
N ALA A 37 9.03 -17.58 -17.11
CA ALA A 37 9.42 -16.24 -16.70
C ALA A 37 10.08 -15.46 -17.84
N SER A 38 11.01 -16.07 -18.56
CA SER A 38 11.69 -15.45 -19.72
C SER A 38 10.72 -15.09 -20.86
N ARG A 39 9.67 -15.90 -21.08
CA ARG A 39 8.64 -15.59 -22.08
C ARG A 39 7.81 -14.40 -21.62
N VAL A 40 7.31 -14.41 -20.37
CA VAL A 40 6.51 -13.31 -19.83
C VAL A 40 7.33 -12.02 -19.77
N ALA A 41 8.60 -12.07 -19.34
CA ALA A 41 9.49 -10.93 -19.32
C ALA A 41 9.63 -10.27 -20.71
N LYS A 42 9.72 -11.08 -21.76
CA LYS A 42 9.78 -10.56 -23.14
C LYS A 42 8.48 -9.83 -23.51
N GLU A 43 7.32 -10.43 -23.24
CA GLU A 43 6.01 -9.82 -23.53
C GLU A 43 5.80 -8.52 -22.72
N VAL A 44 6.18 -8.49 -21.45
CA VAL A 44 6.16 -7.29 -20.58
C VAL A 44 7.08 -6.19 -21.10
N ALA A 45 8.30 -6.55 -21.51
CA ALA A 45 9.25 -5.61 -22.13
C ALA A 45 8.71 -5.00 -23.42
N GLU A 46 8.03 -5.80 -24.25
CA GLU A 46 7.38 -5.33 -25.49
C GLU A 46 6.22 -4.37 -25.19
N ILE A 47 5.39 -4.63 -24.16
CA ILE A 47 4.31 -3.74 -23.73
C ILE A 47 4.88 -2.39 -23.29
N ARG A 48 5.92 -2.40 -22.48
CA ARG A 48 6.50 -1.17 -21.92
C ARG A 48 7.41 -0.43 -22.91
N GLY A 49 7.94 -1.11 -23.92
CA GLY A 49 8.94 -0.54 -24.82
C GLY A 49 10.33 -0.42 -24.21
N LEU A 50 10.63 -1.15 -23.12
CA LEU A 50 11.93 -1.19 -22.45
C LEU A 50 12.44 -2.63 -22.41
N GLY A 51 13.73 -2.86 -22.76
CA GLY A 51 14.36 -4.17 -22.65
C GLY A 51 15.01 -4.39 -21.29
N PHE A 52 14.93 -5.60 -20.75
CA PHE A 52 15.70 -5.94 -19.54
C PHE A 52 17.21 -5.79 -19.79
N LYS A 53 17.90 -5.08 -18.91
CA LYS A 53 19.36 -4.92 -18.95
C LYS A 53 20.08 -6.20 -18.53
N HIS A 54 19.47 -6.97 -17.64
CA HIS A 54 19.90 -8.29 -17.20
C HIS A 54 18.68 -9.13 -16.79
N ALA A 55 18.85 -10.45 -16.78
CA ALA A 55 17.79 -11.38 -16.38
C ALA A 55 17.47 -11.23 -14.87
N ILE A 56 16.19 -11.42 -14.55
CA ILE A 56 15.72 -11.52 -13.17
C ILE A 56 15.83 -12.99 -12.76
N ALA A 57 16.44 -13.26 -11.60
CA ALA A 57 16.42 -14.60 -11.02
C ALA A 57 15.01 -14.92 -10.51
N VAL A 58 14.56 -16.16 -10.72
CA VAL A 58 13.25 -16.62 -10.23
C VAL A 58 13.47 -17.81 -9.30
N ARG A 59 12.92 -17.75 -8.09
CA ARG A 59 13.02 -18.79 -7.08
C ARG A 59 11.65 -19.12 -6.50
N LEU A 60 11.36 -20.41 -6.41
CA LEU A 60 10.23 -20.90 -5.63
C LEU A 60 10.70 -21.09 -4.19
N LEU A 61 10.02 -20.45 -3.24
CA LEU A 61 10.23 -20.63 -1.81
C LEU A 61 9.20 -21.63 -1.26
N SER A 62 9.63 -22.46 -0.34
CA SER A 62 8.70 -23.20 0.52
C SER A 62 7.93 -22.24 1.43
N GLN A 63 6.78 -22.67 1.94
CA GLN A 63 5.99 -21.86 2.90
C GLN A 63 6.80 -21.41 4.13
N ALA A 64 7.73 -22.26 4.61
CA ALA A 64 8.58 -21.93 5.74
C ALA A 64 9.61 -20.85 5.38
N GLU A 65 10.23 -20.93 4.20
CA GLU A 65 11.17 -19.93 3.69
C GLU A 65 10.46 -18.59 3.41
N ALA A 66 9.28 -18.63 2.79
CA ALA A 66 8.48 -17.44 2.54
C ALA A 66 8.10 -16.73 3.84
N ARG A 67 7.67 -17.49 4.85
CA ARG A 67 7.37 -16.95 6.18
C ARG A 67 8.60 -16.31 6.83
N ALA A 68 9.74 -16.98 6.82
CA ALA A 68 10.99 -16.45 7.38
C ALA A 68 11.44 -15.18 6.68
N PHE A 69 11.29 -15.11 5.36
CA PHE A 69 11.57 -13.93 4.56
C PHE A 69 10.67 -12.74 4.96
N ILE A 70 9.36 -12.97 5.06
CA ILE A 70 8.38 -11.96 5.49
C ILE A 70 8.69 -11.46 6.91
N GLU A 71 8.97 -12.36 7.84
CA GLU A 71 9.31 -12.00 9.24
C GLU A 71 10.59 -11.15 9.31
N ASP A 72 11.59 -11.43 8.48
CA ASP A 72 12.83 -10.65 8.41
C ASP A 72 12.57 -9.24 7.85
N GLU A 73 11.77 -9.10 6.78
CA GLU A 73 11.40 -7.79 6.22
C GLU A 73 10.60 -6.93 7.23
N ILE A 74 9.66 -7.55 7.95
CA ILE A 74 8.86 -6.87 8.97
C ILE A 74 9.73 -6.40 10.14
N ALA A 75 10.71 -7.22 10.55
CA ALA A 75 11.62 -6.85 11.65
C ALA A 75 12.43 -5.58 11.37
N LYS A 76 12.58 -5.20 10.09
CA LYS A 76 13.26 -3.96 9.66
C LYS A 76 12.36 -2.72 9.75
N THR A 77 11.05 -2.91 9.96
CA THR A 77 10.08 -1.80 10.02
C THR A 77 10.18 -1.07 11.37
N PRO A 78 10.25 0.27 11.38
CA PRO A 78 10.25 1.04 12.62
C PRO A 78 8.99 0.78 13.45
N LYS A 79 9.16 0.60 14.77
CA LYS A 79 8.04 0.40 15.69
C LYS A 79 7.50 1.74 16.16
N ILE A 80 6.18 1.89 16.11
CA ILE A 80 5.47 3.02 16.69
C ILE A 80 4.98 2.58 18.08
N GLU A 81 5.39 3.32 19.11
CA GLU A 81 4.90 3.11 20.48
C GLU A 81 3.38 3.38 20.51
N ASP A 82 2.63 2.55 21.23
CA ASP A 82 1.17 2.63 21.34
C ASP A 82 0.43 2.65 19.99
N PHE A 83 0.94 1.91 19.01
CA PHE A 83 0.46 1.94 17.63
C PHE A 83 -1.08 1.95 17.49
N TRP A 84 -1.77 1.03 18.17
CA TRP A 84 -3.24 0.94 18.06
C TRP A 84 -3.94 2.14 18.70
N ALA A 85 -3.38 2.70 19.77
CA ALA A 85 -3.90 3.92 20.37
C ALA A 85 -3.73 5.11 19.43
N VAL A 86 -2.58 5.24 18.77
CA VAL A 86 -2.35 6.26 17.73
C VAL A 86 -3.36 6.10 16.59
N LYS A 87 -3.60 4.89 16.08
CA LYS A 87 -4.58 4.68 14.99
C LYS A 87 -6.02 5.01 15.40
N ARG A 88 -6.39 4.74 16.67
CA ARG A 88 -7.68 5.18 17.23
C ARG A 88 -7.76 6.70 17.37
N MET A 89 -6.70 7.34 17.87
CA MET A 89 -6.63 8.80 17.97
C MET A 89 -6.75 9.46 16.60
N LEU A 90 -6.12 8.92 15.59
CA LEU A 90 -6.30 9.37 14.20
C LEU A 90 -7.71 9.11 13.66
N GLY A 91 -8.46 8.16 14.22
CA GLY A 91 -9.79 7.81 13.74
C GLY A 91 -9.82 6.81 12.57
N VAL A 92 -8.67 6.34 12.12
CA VAL A 92 -8.55 5.34 11.03
C VAL A 92 -8.81 3.91 11.49
N TYR A 93 -8.96 3.70 12.80
CA TYR A 93 -9.26 2.41 13.41
C TYR A 93 -10.17 2.56 14.63
N ARG A 94 -11.15 1.66 14.81
CA ARG A 94 -12.15 1.71 15.90
C ARG A 94 -12.11 0.50 16.84
N GLY A 95 -11.32 -0.51 16.51
CA GLY A 95 -11.29 -1.77 17.25
C GLY A 95 -10.41 -1.76 18.50
N PRO A 96 -10.39 -2.86 19.25
CA PRO A 96 -9.44 -3.09 20.34
C PRO A 96 -8.02 -3.26 19.81
N ASP A 97 -7.02 -3.31 20.69
CA ASP A 97 -5.68 -3.66 20.29
C ASP A 97 -5.66 -5.06 19.66
N LEU A 98 -5.11 -5.15 18.48
CA LEU A 98 -4.89 -6.40 17.77
C LEU A 98 -3.51 -6.97 18.10
N ALA A 99 -3.13 -8.04 17.41
CA ALA A 99 -1.76 -8.51 17.42
C ALA A 99 -0.78 -7.36 17.10
N PRO A 100 0.49 -7.47 17.46
CA PRO A 100 1.50 -6.47 17.08
C PRO A 100 1.42 -6.15 15.58
N PRO A 101 1.57 -4.87 15.19
CA PRO A 101 1.41 -4.44 13.81
C PRO A 101 2.24 -5.26 12.82
N GLU A 102 3.43 -5.66 13.24
CA GLU A 102 4.35 -6.47 12.45
C GLU A 102 3.70 -7.81 12.02
N LYS A 103 2.95 -8.44 12.93
CA LYS A 103 2.24 -9.68 12.61
C LYS A 103 1.09 -9.44 11.63
N ILE A 104 0.36 -8.34 11.79
CA ILE A 104 -0.73 -7.98 10.89
C ILE A 104 -0.19 -7.66 9.48
N TYR A 105 0.92 -6.92 9.38
CA TYR A 105 1.60 -6.69 8.11
C TYR A 105 2.11 -7.99 7.49
N GLY A 106 2.60 -8.93 8.31
CA GLY A 106 2.99 -10.26 7.85
C GLY A 106 1.82 -11.06 7.28
N ASP A 107 0.66 -11.01 7.91
CA ASP A 107 -0.54 -11.66 7.41
C ASP A 107 -1.00 -11.01 6.07
N LEU A 108 -0.83 -9.69 5.92
CA LEU A 108 -1.13 -8.98 4.67
C LEU A 108 -0.17 -9.36 3.54
N ILE A 109 1.13 -9.33 3.79
CA ILE A 109 2.16 -9.74 2.81
C ILE A 109 2.03 -11.23 2.48
N GLY A 110 1.64 -12.05 3.45
CA GLY A 110 1.36 -13.48 3.27
C GLY A 110 0.20 -13.79 2.31
N LEU A 111 -0.61 -12.79 1.93
CA LEU A 111 -1.60 -12.92 0.85
C LEU A 111 -0.95 -12.83 -0.53
N ALA A 112 0.23 -12.25 -0.65
CA ALA A 112 0.96 -12.22 -1.91
C ALA A 112 1.39 -13.62 -2.33
N ALA A 113 1.34 -13.89 -3.61
CA ALA A 113 1.79 -15.16 -4.19
C ALA A 113 3.30 -15.17 -4.46
N GLY A 114 3.91 -14.01 -4.43
CA GLY A 114 5.32 -13.78 -4.65
C GLY A 114 5.69 -12.33 -4.41
N LEU A 115 6.97 -12.03 -4.59
CA LEU A 115 7.52 -10.70 -4.39
C LEU A 115 8.82 -10.55 -5.18
N TYR A 116 8.99 -9.43 -5.86
CA TYR A 116 10.29 -9.01 -6.38
C TYR A 116 11.11 -8.34 -5.29
N ASP A 117 12.29 -8.86 -5.03
CA ASP A 117 13.27 -8.28 -4.11
C ASP A 117 14.33 -7.50 -4.88
N SER A 118 14.30 -6.18 -4.75
CA SER A 118 15.24 -5.26 -5.39
C SER A 118 16.67 -5.34 -4.83
N TYR A 119 16.87 -5.88 -3.60
CA TYR A 119 18.20 -6.05 -3.03
C TYR A 119 18.98 -7.19 -3.71
N THR A 120 18.30 -8.27 -4.07
CA THR A 120 18.92 -9.45 -4.69
C THR A 120 18.62 -9.58 -6.17
N ASN A 121 17.82 -8.67 -6.77
CA ASN A 121 17.33 -8.77 -8.15
C ASN A 121 16.67 -10.14 -8.41
N THR A 122 15.85 -10.57 -7.46
CA THR A 122 15.23 -11.91 -7.48
C THR A 122 13.73 -11.79 -7.29
N PHE A 123 12.97 -12.44 -8.15
CA PHE A 123 11.56 -12.69 -7.92
C PHE A 123 11.39 -13.99 -7.12
N PHE A 124 10.78 -13.89 -5.96
CA PHE A 124 10.43 -15.02 -5.11
C PHE A 124 8.95 -15.37 -5.31
N GLN A 125 8.67 -16.57 -5.81
CA GLN A 125 7.34 -17.13 -5.84
C GLN A 125 7.13 -17.95 -4.56
N PHE A 126 6.02 -17.72 -3.85
CA PHE A 126 5.76 -18.32 -2.54
C PHE A 126 4.94 -19.60 -2.62
N GLU A 127 4.23 -19.82 -3.72
CA GLU A 127 3.34 -20.97 -3.91
C GLU A 127 3.38 -21.48 -5.33
N ASP A 128 3.02 -22.74 -5.49
CA ASP A 128 2.71 -23.29 -6.81
C ASP A 128 1.31 -22.81 -7.23
N LEU A 129 1.23 -22.23 -8.41
CA LEU A 129 0.03 -21.63 -8.97
C LEU A 129 -0.35 -22.35 -10.26
N ASP A 130 -1.64 -22.32 -10.61
CA ASP A 130 -2.05 -22.68 -11.95
C ASP A 130 -1.36 -21.78 -13.00
N GLU A 131 -1.26 -22.25 -14.23
CA GLU A 131 -0.48 -21.59 -15.27
C GLU A 131 -0.95 -20.16 -15.57
N GLN A 132 -2.25 -19.90 -15.47
CA GLN A 132 -2.80 -18.57 -15.74
C GLN A 132 -2.44 -17.58 -14.63
N LEU A 133 -2.68 -17.95 -13.38
CA LEU A 133 -2.33 -17.11 -12.23
C LEU A 133 -0.82 -16.90 -12.13
N GLN A 134 -0.02 -17.95 -12.42
CA GLN A 134 1.43 -17.84 -12.44
C GLN A 134 1.93 -16.84 -13.49
N ARG A 135 1.33 -16.85 -14.70
CA ARG A 135 1.69 -15.88 -15.74
C ARG A 135 1.31 -14.45 -15.39
N MET A 136 0.18 -14.24 -14.72
CA MET A 136 -0.22 -12.92 -14.22
C MET A 136 0.75 -12.43 -13.15
N LEU A 137 1.07 -13.27 -12.17
CA LEU A 137 2.06 -12.96 -11.14
C LEU A 137 3.42 -12.62 -11.77
N PHE A 138 3.86 -13.41 -12.75
CA PHE A 138 5.11 -13.11 -13.46
C PHE A 138 5.07 -11.78 -14.19
N ALA A 139 3.95 -11.42 -14.81
CA ALA A 139 3.83 -10.14 -15.50
C ALA A 139 4.01 -8.97 -14.53
N HIS A 140 3.41 -9.05 -13.34
CA HIS A 140 3.52 -8.05 -12.29
C HIS A 140 4.95 -7.99 -11.69
N GLU A 141 5.44 -9.10 -11.17
CA GLU A 141 6.69 -9.13 -10.41
C GLU A 141 7.95 -8.94 -11.28
N LEU A 142 7.95 -9.49 -12.50
CA LEU A 142 9.04 -9.23 -13.43
C LEU A 142 9.02 -7.79 -13.93
N TYR A 143 7.84 -7.16 -13.97
CA TYR A 143 7.77 -5.75 -14.28
C TYR A 143 8.42 -4.89 -13.19
N HIS A 144 8.25 -5.20 -11.92
CA HIS A 144 9.02 -4.57 -10.85
C HIS A 144 10.54 -4.71 -11.05
N GLY A 145 11.00 -5.87 -11.51
CA GLY A 145 12.39 -6.03 -11.89
C GLY A 145 12.83 -5.15 -13.07
N LEU A 146 11.94 -4.90 -14.02
CA LEU A 146 12.20 -3.95 -15.12
C LEU A 146 12.23 -2.51 -14.61
N GLN A 147 11.27 -2.12 -13.77
CA GLN A 147 11.23 -0.80 -13.12
C GLN A 147 12.53 -0.54 -12.35
N ASP A 148 12.97 -1.50 -11.53
CA ASP A 148 14.17 -1.37 -10.72
C ASP A 148 15.42 -1.14 -11.57
N GLN A 149 15.57 -1.89 -12.68
CA GLN A 149 16.69 -1.72 -13.60
C GLN A 149 16.78 -0.34 -14.24
N TYR A 150 15.69 0.40 -14.34
CA TYR A 150 15.63 1.72 -14.98
C TYR A 150 15.47 2.88 -14.01
N PHE A 151 14.86 2.65 -12.83
CA PHE A 151 14.40 3.72 -11.96
C PHE A 151 14.85 3.60 -10.51
N ASP A 152 15.67 2.60 -10.17
CA ASP A 152 16.21 2.42 -8.81
C ASP A 152 15.10 2.47 -7.74
N MET A 153 14.31 1.39 -7.65
CA MET A 153 13.19 1.32 -6.72
C MET A 153 13.59 1.51 -5.26
N GLN A 154 14.81 1.07 -4.88
CA GLN A 154 15.32 1.28 -3.54
C GLN A 154 15.52 2.76 -3.23
N GLY A 155 16.22 3.48 -4.10
CA GLY A 155 16.42 4.93 -3.97
C GLY A 155 15.11 5.70 -4.04
N TYR A 156 14.21 5.28 -4.93
CA TYR A 156 12.92 5.93 -5.17
C TYR A 156 11.95 5.83 -3.99
N LEU A 157 11.88 4.69 -3.32
CA LEU A 157 10.92 4.43 -2.24
C LEU A 157 11.60 4.24 -0.88
N VAL A 158 12.47 3.23 -0.74
CA VAL A 158 12.98 2.80 0.58
C VAL A 158 13.93 3.81 1.20
N GLU A 159 14.92 4.27 0.43
CA GLU A 159 15.87 5.29 0.92
C GLU A 159 15.18 6.65 1.07
N ARG A 160 14.22 6.97 0.18
CA ARG A 160 13.43 8.18 0.29
C ARG A 160 12.67 8.23 1.61
N ALA A 161 12.01 7.14 2.00
CA ALA A 161 11.25 7.05 3.26
C ALA A 161 12.11 7.27 4.53
N ARG A 162 13.43 7.08 4.43
CA ARG A 162 14.37 7.28 5.53
C ARG A 162 14.89 8.71 5.64
N ARG A 163 14.61 9.57 4.65
CA ARG A 163 15.11 10.95 4.65
C ARG A 163 14.31 11.82 5.62
N PRO A 164 14.98 12.71 6.37
CA PRO A 164 14.27 13.68 7.21
C PRO A 164 13.30 14.55 6.40
N GLY A 165 12.12 14.79 6.97
CA GLY A 165 11.09 15.64 6.36
C GLY A 165 10.18 14.94 5.35
N VAL A 166 10.47 13.69 5.00
CA VAL A 166 9.57 12.87 4.19
C VAL A 166 8.42 12.37 5.05
N ASN A 167 7.21 12.44 4.53
CA ASN A 167 6.00 12.04 5.22
C ASN A 167 5.38 10.77 4.60
N ASN A 168 4.43 10.17 5.31
CA ASN A 168 3.79 8.92 4.87
C ASN A 168 2.97 9.09 3.60
N ASP A 169 2.34 10.24 3.37
CA ASP A 169 1.52 10.50 2.20
C ASP A 169 2.36 10.52 0.91
N GLU A 170 3.53 11.17 0.95
CA GLU A 170 4.50 11.12 -0.15
C GLU A 170 4.91 9.67 -0.47
N ILE A 171 5.19 8.86 0.55
CA ILE A 171 5.60 7.47 0.35
C ILE A 171 4.46 6.64 -0.26
N LEU A 172 3.23 6.83 0.18
CA LEU A 172 2.05 6.18 -0.42
C LEU A 172 1.85 6.60 -1.88
N ALA A 173 2.07 7.88 -2.20
CA ALA A 173 1.99 8.36 -3.57
C ALA A 173 3.06 7.72 -4.47
N ARG A 174 4.30 7.60 -4.00
CA ARG A 174 5.38 6.91 -4.73
C ARG A 174 5.11 5.42 -4.89
N GLN A 175 4.58 4.78 -3.86
CA GLN A 175 4.16 3.38 -3.94
C GLN A 175 3.05 3.20 -4.98
N ALA A 176 2.10 4.13 -5.06
CA ALA A 176 1.05 4.10 -6.07
C ALA A 176 1.60 4.23 -7.52
N VAL A 177 2.73 4.91 -7.72
CA VAL A 177 3.40 4.92 -9.04
C VAL A 177 3.98 3.54 -9.37
N ILE A 178 4.69 2.92 -8.43
CA ILE A 178 5.32 1.61 -8.64
C ILE A 178 4.27 0.54 -8.92
N GLU A 179 3.32 0.38 -7.99
CA GLU A 179 2.28 -0.66 -8.06
C GLU A 179 1.28 -0.37 -9.19
N GLY A 180 0.97 0.91 -9.39
CA GLY A 180 0.05 1.33 -10.44
C GLY A 180 0.58 1.06 -11.83
N GLU A 181 1.88 1.30 -12.09
CA GLU A 181 2.48 0.99 -13.39
C GLU A 181 2.58 -0.52 -13.61
N ALA A 182 2.93 -1.31 -12.57
CA ALA A 182 2.93 -2.76 -12.65
C ALA A 182 1.53 -3.30 -12.96
N THR A 183 0.50 -2.80 -12.26
CA THR A 183 -0.91 -3.17 -12.49
C THR A 183 -1.40 -2.74 -13.89
N TYR A 184 -0.95 -1.59 -14.38
CA TYR A 184 -1.26 -1.14 -15.73
C TYR A 184 -0.70 -2.10 -16.80
N ILE A 185 0.55 -2.52 -16.64
CA ILE A 185 1.23 -3.46 -17.55
C ILE A 185 0.62 -4.86 -17.48
N ASP A 186 0.37 -5.40 -16.27
CA ASP A 186 -0.22 -6.72 -16.13
C ASP A 186 -1.65 -6.79 -16.66
N SER A 187 -2.39 -5.69 -16.59
CA SER A 187 -3.72 -5.55 -17.17
C SER A 187 -3.70 -5.64 -18.70
N ILE A 188 -2.76 -4.99 -19.36
CA ILE A 188 -2.54 -5.13 -20.81
C ILE A 188 -2.12 -6.57 -21.15
N TYR A 189 -1.22 -7.13 -20.34
CA TYR A 189 -0.77 -8.50 -20.48
C TYR A 189 -1.93 -9.51 -20.38
N LEU A 190 -2.83 -9.32 -19.41
CA LEU A 190 -4.03 -10.13 -19.24
C LEU A 190 -4.95 -10.05 -20.47
N GLY A 191 -5.20 -8.86 -20.99
CA GLY A 191 -5.99 -8.66 -22.20
C GLY A 191 -5.43 -9.43 -23.40
N ARG A 192 -4.10 -9.37 -23.60
CA ARG A 192 -3.41 -10.14 -24.65
C ARG A 192 -3.47 -11.65 -24.40
N MET A 193 -3.29 -12.09 -23.17
CA MET A 193 -3.32 -13.50 -22.79
C MET A 193 -4.70 -14.13 -23.00
N THR A 194 -5.77 -13.38 -22.72
CA THR A 194 -7.17 -13.83 -22.88
C THR A 194 -7.70 -13.62 -24.30
N ASN A 195 -6.91 -13.04 -25.21
CA ASN A 195 -7.33 -12.64 -26.55
C ASN A 195 -8.61 -11.78 -26.54
N ASP A 196 -8.68 -10.83 -25.62
CA ASP A 196 -9.81 -9.89 -25.57
C ASP A 196 -9.88 -9.13 -26.89
N PRO A 197 -11.02 -9.19 -27.64
CA PRO A 197 -11.12 -8.57 -28.96
C PRO A 197 -11.22 -7.06 -28.92
N ARG A 198 -11.41 -6.46 -27.74
CA ARG A 198 -11.48 -5.00 -27.59
C ARG A 198 -10.09 -4.36 -27.74
N PRO A 199 -10.00 -3.13 -28.28
CA PRO A 199 -8.76 -2.37 -28.22
C PRO A 199 -8.22 -2.24 -26.77
N GLU A 200 -6.91 -2.30 -26.58
CA GLU A 200 -6.27 -2.21 -25.24
C GLU A 200 -6.78 -1.00 -24.44
N ARG A 201 -6.97 0.15 -25.09
CA ARG A 201 -7.53 1.34 -24.42
C ARG A 201 -8.95 1.11 -23.85
N GLU A 202 -9.81 0.40 -24.58
CA GLU A 202 -11.16 0.11 -24.10
C GLU A 202 -11.17 -0.93 -22.97
N GLN A 203 -10.26 -1.91 -23.02
CA GLN A 203 -10.07 -2.88 -21.95
C GLN A 203 -9.65 -2.17 -20.66
N LEU A 204 -8.62 -1.33 -20.73
CA LEU A 204 -8.12 -0.56 -19.60
C LEU A 204 -9.18 0.39 -19.04
N ALA A 205 -9.88 1.12 -19.90
CA ALA A 205 -10.96 2.02 -19.47
C ALA A 205 -12.08 1.25 -18.73
N ALA A 206 -12.46 0.05 -19.22
CA ALA A 206 -13.44 -0.79 -18.56
C ALA A 206 -12.95 -1.31 -17.19
N MET A 207 -11.67 -1.69 -17.08
CA MET A 207 -11.07 -2.11 -15.82
C MET A 207 -11.02 -0.97 -14.82
N ILE A 208 -10.60 0.24 -15.24
CA ILE A 208 -10.58 1.43 -14.39
C ILE A 208 -11.99 1.79 -13.93
N ALA A 209 -12.99 1.75 -14.83
CA ALA A 209 -14.38 2.01 -14.46
C ALA A 209 -14.91 1.00 -13.43
N ALA A 210 -14.59 -0.28 -13.60
CA ALA A 210 -14.94 -1.32 -12.62
C ALA A 210 -14.24 -1.09 -11.27
N GLN A 211 -13.01 -0.59 -11.28
CA GLN A 211 -12.25 -0.25 -10.07
C GLN A 211 -12.81 1.00 -9.37
N ALA A 212 -13.31 2.00 -10.11
CA ALA A 212 -13.93 3.20 -9.53
C ALA A 212 -15.19 2.86 -8.71
N GLU A 213 -15.89 1.76 -9.07
CA GLU A 213 -16.98 1.21 -8.29
C GLU A 213 -16.54 0.22 -7.21
N TRP A 214 -15.25 0.08 -7.01
CA TRP A 214 -14.68 -0.90 -6.12
C TRP A 214 -15.08 -0.64 -4.66
N SER A 215 -15.54 -1.69 -4.02
CA SER A 215 -15.68 -1.74 -2.56
C SER A 215 -15.20 -3.11 -2.07
N PRO A 216 -14.80 -3.22 -0.80
CA PRO A 216 -14.41 -4.48 -0.22
C PRO A 216 -15.47 -5.60 -0.40
N ASP A 217 -16.75 -5.25 -0.36
CA ASP A 217 -17.84 -6.22 -0.49
C ASP A 217 -18.04 -6.66 -1.95
N LYS A 218 -17.94 -5.72 -2.92
CA LYS A 218 -17.96 -6.05 -4.36
C LYS A 218 -16.78 -6.95 -4.75
N TRP A 219 -15.60 -6.72 -4.16
CA TRP A 219 -14.45 -7.59 -4.41
C TRP A 219 -14.72 -9.02 -3.95
N GLU A 220 -15.32 -9.18 -2.76
CA GLU A 220 -15.69 -10.49 -2.23
C GLU A 220 -16.74 -11.20 -3.11
N GLU A 221 -17.74 -10.47 -3.61
CA GLU A 221 -18.74 -10.98 -4.55
C GLU A 221 -18.08 -11.42 -5.86
N THR A 222 -17.30 -10.55 -6.48
CA THR A 222 -16.57 -10.86 -7.71
C THR A 222 -15.64 -12.06 -7.54
N ALA A 223 -14.94 -12.12 -6.42
CA ALA A 223 -14.03 -13.19 -6.11
C ALA A 223 -14.72 -14.55 -5.94
N ARG A 224 -15.97 -14.58 -5.42
CA ARG A 224 -16.78 -15.80 -5.30
C ARG A 224 -17.30 -16.29 -6.64
N ASP A 225 -17.58 -15.35 -7.56
CA ASP A 225 -18.18 -15.66 -8.87
C ASP A 225 -17.12 -16.05 -9.91
N LEU A 226 -15.84 -15.79 -9.65
CA LEU A 226 -14.76 -16.23 -10.53
C LEU A 226 -14.76 -17.75 -10.64
N ALA A 227 -14.96 -18.24 -11.87
CA ALA A 227 -14.86 -19.67 -12.22
C ALA A 227 -13.37 -20.07 -12.22
N THR A 228 -12.86 -20.45 -11.05
CA THR A 228 -11.46 -20.83 -10.85
C THR A 228 -11.35 -22.30 -10.46
N PRO A 229 -10.20 -22.98 -10.73
CA PRO A 229 -9.90 -24.28 -10.18
C PRO A 229 -10.08 -24.30 -8.64
N GLU A 230 -10.38 -25.47 -8.07
CA GLU A 230 -10.69 -25.60 -6.63
C GLU A 230 -9.55 -25.09 -5.72
N GLU A 231 -8.29 -25.29 -6.11
CA GLU A 231 -7.12 -24.78 -5.39
C GLU A 231 -7.05 -23.26 -5.39
N SER A 232 -7.28 -22.62 -6.52
CA SER A 232 -7.35 -21.15 -6.65
C SER A 232 -8.51 -20.56 -5.85
N ARG A 233 -9.65 -21.29 -5.81
CA ARG A 233 -10.81 -20.91 -5.00
C ARG A 233 -10.52 -20.97 -3.51
N ALA A 234 -9.84 -22.00 -3.02
CA ALA A 234 -9.45 -22.12 -1.63
C ALA A 234 -8.56 -20.95 -1.19
N ARG A 235 -7.60 -20.55 -2.03
CA ARG A 235 -6.73 -19.40 -1.80
C ARG A 235 -7.51 -18.10 -1.76
N LEU A 236 -8.43 -17.90 -2.71
CA LEU A 236 -9.28 -16.73 -2.75
C LEU A 236 -10.14 -16.60 -1.50
N LEU A 237 -10.72 -17.71 -1.01
CA LEU A 237 -11.47 -17.74 0.24
C LEU A 237 -10.58 -17.41 1.43
N LEU A 238 -9.33 -17.89 1.47
CA LEU A 238 -8.36 -17.53 2.51
C LEU A 238 -8.04 -16.03 2.48
N ALA A 239 -7.85 -15.46 1.29
CA ALA A 239 -7.63 -14.02 1.13
C ALA A 239 -8.81 -13.20 1.63
N ILE A 240 -10.04 -13.61 1.32
CA ILE A 240 -11.27 -12.98 1.81
C ILE A 240 -11.35 -13.04 3.34
N GLU A 241 -11.10 -14.19 3.94
CA GLU A 241 -11.12 -14.37 5.40
C GLU A 241 -10.01 -13.56 6.09
N THR A 242 -8.83 -13.50 5.51
CA THR A 242 -7.73 -12.67 6.03
C THR A 242 -8.09 -11.20 5.97
N ARG A 243 -8.63 -10.74 4.83
CA ARG A 243 -9.12 -9.37 4.68
C ARG A 243 -10.10 -8.97 5.78
N LYS A 244 -11.05 -9.83 6.15
CA LYS A 244 -12.05 -9.55 7.21
C LYS A 244 -11.41 -9.31 8.58
N ARG A 245 -10.20 -9.81 8.80
CA ARG A 245 -9.43 -9.63 10.03
C ARG A 245 -8.54 -8.40 10.01
N LEU A 246 -8.26 -7.85 8.82
CA LEU A 246 -7.42 -6.68 8.66
C LEU A 246 -8.21 -5.41 8.96
N PRO A 247 -7.62 -4.43 9.66
CA PRO A 247 -8.18 -3.08 9.75
C PRO A 247 -8.41 -2.50 8.36
N ARG A 248 -9.57 -1.83 8.19
CA ARG A 248 -9.95 -1.22 6.90
C ARG A 248 -8.83 -0.36 6.33
N TYR A 249 -8.22 0.50 7.15
CA TYR A 249 -7.18 1.41 6.68
C TYR A 249 -5.96 0.69 6.11
N MET A 250 -5.54 -0.44 6.71
CA MET A 250 -4.40 -1.22 6.19
C MET A 250 -4.72 -1.79 4.81
N PHE A 251 -5.89 -2.39 4.67
CA PHE A 251 -6.30 -3.00 3.42
C PHE A 251 -6.55 -1.95 2.33
N GLU A 252 -7.33 -0.88 2.61
CA GLU A 252 -7.62 0.15 1.62
C GLU A 252 -6.38 0.94 1.22
N THR A 253 -5.42 1.17 2.13
CA THR A 253 -4.15 1.80 1.81
C THR A 253 -3.30 0.91 0.89
N PHE A 254 -3.23 -0.38 1.20
CA PHE A 254 -2.51 -1.35 0.38
C PHE A 254 -3.11 -1.45 -1.03
N VAL A 255 -4.39 -1.79 -1.12
CA VAL A 255 -5.08 -1.98 -2.41
C VAL A 255 -5.14 -0.69 -3.23
N GLY A 256 -5.19 0.45 -2.56
CA GLY A 256 -5.21 1.74 -3.22
C GLY A 256 -3.98 2.07 -4.04
N ALA A 257 -2.82 1.57 -3.64
CA ALA A 257 -1.61 1.75 -4.44
C ALA A 257 -1.78 1.13 -5.84
N TYR A 258 -2.46 0.00 -5.94
CA TYR A 258 -2.75 -0.68 -7.20
C TYR A 258 -3.84 0.03 -8.01
N VAL A 259 -4.99 0.25 -7.36
CA VAL A 259 -6.22 0.75 -8.03
C VAL A 259 -6.09 2.21 -8.46
N ASP A 260 -5.78 3.10 -7.52
CA ASP A 260 -5.64 4.52 -7.82
C ASP A 260 -4.37 4.78 -8.62
N GLY A 261 -3.29 4.02 -8.32
CA GLY A 261 -2.05 4.06 -9.07
C GLY A 261 -2.24 3.70 -10.55
N MET A 262 -2.98 2.62 -10.86
CA MET A 262 -3.28 2.25 -12.24
C MET A 262 -4.06 3.35 -12.97
N SER A 263 -5.05 3.93 -12.32
CA SER A 263 -5.85 5.03 -12.88
C SER A 263 -4.99 6.26 -13.16
N PHE A 264 -4.10 6.60 -12.23
CA PHE A 264 -3.14 7.68 -12.38
C PHE A 264 -2.15 7.43 -13.54
N ILE A 265 -1.54 6.24 -13.60
CA ILE A 265 -0.63 5.87 -14.69
C ILE A 265 -1.35 5.90 -16.03
N HIS A 266 -2.60 5.45 -16.11
CA HIS A 266 -3.39 5.54 -17.33
C HIS A 266 -3.51 6.99 -17.81
N ALA A 267 -3.89 7.92 -16.91
CA ALA A 267 -4.01 9.34 -17.24
C ALA A 267 -2.67 9.97 -17.67
N VAL A 268 -1.58 9.61 -17.02
CA VAL A 268 -0.23 10.10 -17.37
C VAL A 268 0.24 9.50 -18.71
N HIS A 269 0.00 8.19 -18.91
CA HIS A 269 0.39 7.50 -20.14
C HIS A 269 -0.38 7.98 -21.39
N GLU A 270 -1.53 8.60 -21.25
CA GLU A 270 -2.18 9.26 -22.41
C GLU A 270 -1.27 10.28 -23.12
N LYS A 271 -0.26 10.81 -22.42
CA LYS A 271 0.80 11.67 -22.98
C LYS A 271 2.07 10.89 -23.38
N GLY A 272 2.05 9.58 -23.27
CA GLY A 272 3.14 8.67 -23.66
C GLY A 272 4.05 8.24 -22.52
N TRP A 273 4.84 7.20 -22.76
CA TRP A 273 5.77 6.62 -21.77
C TRP A 273 6.82 7.60 -21.26
N SER A 274 7.23 8.57 -22.08
CA SER A 274 8.18 9.61 -21.62
C SER A 274 7.61 10.48 -20.50
N GLU A 275 6.29 10.63 -20.42
CA GLU A 275 5.65 11.34 -19.30
C GLU A 275 5.63 10.47 -18.05
N VAL A 276 5.37 9.17 -18.20
CA VAL A 276 5.43 8.20 -17.06
C VAL A 276 6.85 8.15 -16.48
N GLU A 277 7.91 8.20 -17.30
CA GLU A 277 9.29 8.20 -16.80
C GLU A 277 9.62 9.41 -15.91
N LYS A 278 8.96 10.56 -16.09
CA LYS A 278 9.14 11.73 -15.22
C LYS A 278 8.68 11.49 -13.80
N LEU A 279 7.72 10.57 -13.58
CA LEU A 279 7.26 10.18 -12.24
C LEU A 279 8.39 9.62 -11.37
N TYR A 280 9.39 9.04 -12.01
CA TYR A 280 10.54 8.46 -11.29
C TYR A 280 11.73 9.42 -11.19
N ARG A 281 11.97 10.24 -12.20
CA ARG A 281 13.21 11.01 -12.35
C ARG A 281 13.07 12.48 -12.03
N ASP A 282 12.10 13.12 -12.66
CA ASP A 282 12.04 14.58 -12.69
C ASP A 282 11.00 15.14 -11.72
N HIS A 283 9.85 14.47 -11.61
CA HIS A 283 8.68 14.94 -10.87
C HIS A 283 7.94 13.77 -10.21
N PRO A 284 8.56 13.10 -9.22
CA PRO A 284 7.83 12.14 -8.42
C PRO A 284 6.61 12.81 -7.74
N PRO A 285 5.46 12.13 -7.62
CA PRO A 285 4.34 12.69 -6.89
C PRO A 285 4.70 12.90 -5.42
N GLU A 286 4.18 13.96 -4.83
CA GLU A 286 4.47 14.40 -3.46
C GLU A 286 3.30 14.14 -2.51
N SER A 287 2.12 13.77 -3.03
CA SER A 287 0.92 13.49 -2.25
C SER A 287 0.02 12.45 -2.93
N THR A 288 -0.79 11.76 -2.12
CA THR A 288 -1.86 10.89 -2.64
C THR A 288 -2.94 11.69 -3.37
N GLU A 289 -3.10 12.96 -3.07
CA GLU A 289 -3.97 13.86 -3.83
C GLU A 289 -3.58 13.92 -5.31
N GLN A 290 -2.29 14.05 -5.62
CA GLN A 290 -1.81 14.06 -7.00
C GLN A 290 -2.06 12.72 -7.73
N ILE A 291 -2.14 11.62 -7.00
CA ILE A 291 -2.53 10.30 -7.52
C ILE A 291 -4.02 10.26 -7.83
N LEU A 292 -4.84 10.78 -6.91
CA LEU A 292 -6.31 10.79 -7.02
C LEU A 292 -6.82 11.83 -8.03
N HIS A 293 -6.03 12.89 -8.26
CA HIS A 293 -6.32 14.03 -9.13
C HIS A 293 -5.11 14.29 -10.05
N PRO A 294 -4.96 13.54 -11.16
CA PRO A 294 -3.81 13.66 -12.07
C PRO A 294 -3.56 15.07 -12.60
N GLU A 295 -4.61 15.90 -12.73
CA GLU A 295 -4.52 17.30 -13.14
C GLU A 295 -3.66 18.14 -12.18
N LYS A 296 -3.67 17.82 -10.86
CA LYS A 296 -2.84 18.49 -9.87
C LYS A 296 -1.36 18.16 -10.06
N TRP A 297 -1.05 16.90 -10.38
CA TRP A 297 0.32 16.51 -10.72
C TRP A 297 0.81 17.22 -12.01
N PHE A 298 -0.04 17.27 -13.04
CA PHE A 298 0.30 18.01 -14.28
C PHE A 298 0.49 19.52 -14.05
N ALA A 299 -0.31 20.10 -13.13
CA ALA A 299 -0.18 21.49 -12.71
C ALA A 299 1.03 21.73 -11.80
N ARG A 300 1.68 20.66 -11.31
CA ARG A 300 2.76 20.71 -10.30
C ARG A 300 2.32 21.40 -9.01
N GLU A 301 1.10 21.16 -8.61
CA GLU A 301 0.56 21.65 -7.36
C GLU A 301 1.19 20.86 -6.21
N ALA A 302 2.07 21.52 -5.47
CA ALA A 302 2.73 20.93 -4.32
C ALA A 302 1.83 21.00 -3.09
N PRO A 303 1.83 19.98 -2.22
CA PRO A 303 1.08 20.03 -0.98
C PRO A 303 1.59 21.15 -0.07
N VAL A 304 0.67 21.80 0.63
CA VAL A 304 0.97 22.85 1.61
C VAL A 304 1.75 22.23 2.78
N SER A 305 2.99 22.67 2.95
CA SER A 305 3.82 22.25 4.08
C SER A 305 3.36 22.93 5.37
N ILE A 306 3.08 22.15 6.40
CA ILE A 306 2.65 22.63 7.72
C ILE A 306 3.71 22.28 8.76
N SER A 307 4.08 23.25 9.59
CA SER A 307 5.04 23.03 10.67
C SER A 307 4.65 23.78 11.93
N TRP A 308 4.79 23.12 13.07
CA TRP A 308 4.62 23.75 14.38
C TRP A 308 5.94 24.24 14.96
N PRO A 309 5.92 25.20 15.92
CA PRO A 309 7.04 25.42 16.83
C PRO A 309 7.42 24.11 17.54
N ALA A 310 8.68 23.95 17.91
CA ALA A 310 9.13 22.74 18.58
C ALA A 310 8.33 22.49 19.88
N PHE A 311 7.66 21.36 19.98
CA PHE A 311 6.79 20.99 21.12
C PHE A 311 7.56 21.04 22.47
N GLY A 312 8.79 20.58 22.50
CA GLY A 312 9.61 20.55 23.72
C GLY A 312 9.99 21.91 24.28
N THR A 313 9.73 23.01 23.56
CA THR A 313 10.01 24.38 24.03
C THR A 313 8.79 25.05 24.67
N ASP A 314 7.61 24.44 24.57
CA ASP A 314 6.40 25.01 25.14
C ASP A 314 5.96 24.23 26.39
N PRO A 315 5.80 24.93 27.56
CA PRO A 315 5.46 24.27 28.82
C PRO A 315 4.15 23.47 28.81
N ILE A 316 3.22 23.75 27.88
CA ILE A 316 1.96 22.99 27.78
C ILE A 316 2.18 21.52 27.43
N PHE A 317 3.34 21.16 26.86
CA PHE A 317 3.69 19.78 26.53
C PHE A 317 4.58 19.11 27.58
N ALA A 318 4.84 19.73 28.75
CA ALA A 318 5.75 19.17 29.76
C ALA A 318 5.36 17.74 30.20
N ASP A 319 4.06 17.48 30.35
CA ASP A 319 3.51 16.17 30.72
C ASP A 319 3.18 15.26 29.53
N TRP A 320 3.50 15.67 28.32
CA TRP A 320 3.14 14.96 27.10
C TRP A 320 4.38 14.41 26.37
N GLN A 321 4.29 13.17 25.98
CA GLN A 321 5.29 12.50 25.14
C GLN A 321 4.75 12.41 23.72
N LEU A 322 5.47 12.96 22.75
CA LEU A 322 5.15 12.76 21.33
C LEU A 322 5.34 11.28 20.97
N LEU A 323 4.31 10.68 20.37
CA LEU A 323 4.31 9.31 19.90
C LEU A 323 4.48 9.24 18.38
N ASP A 324 3.75 10.09 17.66
CA ASP A 324 3.74 10.10 16.21
C ASP A 324 3.42 11.50 15.69
N GLU A 325 4.12 11.90 14.62
CA GLU A 325 3.91 13.16 13.92
C GLU A 325 4.10 12.91 12.42
N ASN A 326 3.06 13.16 11.62
CA ASN A 326 3.10 12.86 10.19
C ASN A 326 1.99 13.60 9.41
N VAL A 327 1.80 13.22 8.15
CA VAL A 327 0.75 13.67 7.22
C VAL A 327 -0.16 12.47 6.94
N LEU A 328 -1.49 12.70 6.95
CA LEU A 328 -2.47 11.70 6.54
C LEU A 328 -2.62 11.67 5.01
N GLY A 329 -2.75 12.84 4.39
CA GLY A 329 -3.05 12.96 2.97
C GLY A 329 -4.50 12.65 2.62
N GLU A 330 -4.94 13.07 1.45
CA GLU A 330 -6.33 12.95 1.03
C GLU A 330 -6.85 11.51 1.12
N ARG A 331 -6.03 10.55 0.69
CA ARG A 331 -6.44 9.14 0.70
C ARG A 331 -6.80 8.64 2.10
N LEU A 332 -5.96 8.89 3.10
CA LEU A 332 -6.26 8.44 4.46
C LEU A 332 -7.41 9.20 5.11
N TRP A 333 -7.66 10.46 4.71
CA TRP A 333 -8.88 11.17 5.11
C TRP A 333 -10.14 10.48 4.57
N ARG A 334 -10.15 10.04 3.30
CA ARG A 334 -11.24 9.24 2.73
C ARG A 334 -11.47 7.95 3.52
N VAL A 335 -10.39 7.22 3.84
CA VAL A 335 -10.45 6.00 4.63
C VAL A 335 -10.97 6.24 6.03
N LEU A 336 -10.51 7.31 6.70
CA LEU A 336 -10.98 7.74 8.02
C LEU A 336 -12.51 7.97 8.02
N PHE A 337 -13.00 8.74 7.08
CA PHE A 337 -14.44 9.02 6.99
C PHE A 337 -15.26 7.74 6.82
N ARG A 338 -14.82 6.83 5.95
CA ARG A 338 -15.47 5.52 5.77
C ARG A 338 -15.41 4.67 7.03
N GLU A 339 -14.27 4.61 7.72
CA GLU A 339 -14.12 3.88 8.98
C GLU A 339 -15.08 4.43 10.06
N GLN A 340 -15.36 5.73 10.04
CA GLN A 340 -16.26 6.40 10.99
C GLN A 340 -17.73 6.38 10.54
N GLY A 341 -18.07 5.65 9.46
CA GLY A 341 -19.43 5.47 8.99
C GLY A 341 -19.95 6.60 8.10
N ILE A 342 -19.07 7.46 7.59
CA ILE A 342 -19.39 8.54 6.64
C ILE A 342 -19.00 8.05 5.22
N GLU A 343 -19.63 6.98 4.75
CA GLU A 343 -19.27 6.30 3.51
C GLU A 343 -19.60 7.13 2.26
N ALA A 344 -20.83 7.67 2.19
CA ALA A 344 -21.32 8.37 0.99
C ALA A 344 -20.60 9.68 0.69
N GLU A 345 -20.15 10.38 1.74
CA GLU A 345 -19.54 11.71 1.64
C GLU A 345 -18.00 11.65 1.80
N ALA A 346 -17.42 10.46 2.00
CA ALA A 346 -16.00 10.31 2.30
C ALA A 346 -15.09 10.93 1.24
N ASN A 347 -15.45 10.77 -0.03
CA ASN A 347 -14.67 11.31 -1.14
C ASN A 347 -14.81 12.83 -1.22
N SER A 348 -16.04 13.38 -1.16
CA SER A 348 -16.25 14.83 -1.25
C SER A 348 -15.69 15.55 -0.03
N ALA A 349 -15.86 15.01 1.17
CA ALA A 349 -15.35 15.62 2.40
C ALA A 349 -13.81 15.62 2.50
N ALA A 350 -13.11 14.83 1.72
CA ALA A 350 -11.65 14.84 1.63
C ALA A 350 -11.12 15.52 0.37
N ALA A 351 -11.97 15.75 -0.63
CA ALA A 351 -11.57 16.46 -1.85
C ALA A 351 -11.21 17.91 -1.55
N GLY A 352 -10.30 18.48 -2.36
CA GLY A 352 -9.77 19.82 -2.10
C GLY A 352 -8.78 19.88 -0.93
N TRP A 353 -8.27 18.70 -0.51
CA TRP A 353 -7.14 18.65 0.43
C TRP A 353 -5.93 19.33 -0.19
N GLY A 354 -5.35 20.30 0.51
CA GLY A 354 -4.13 20.95 0.07
C GLY A 354 -2.93 20.60 0.94
N GLY A 355 -3.18 20.14 2.17
CA GLY A 355 -2.10 19.72 3.09
C GLY A 355 -2.62 19.44 4.50
N ASP A 356 -1.92 18.60 5.23
CA ASP A 356 -2.19 18.40 6.66
C ASP A 356 -0.92 18.09 7.44
N ARG A 357 -1.05 18.17 8.74
CA ARG A 357 -0.11 17.62 9.69
C ARG A 357 -0.82 17.25 10.97
N TYR A 358 -0.50 16.10 11.54
CA TYR A 358 -0.98 15.68 12.84
C TYR A 358 0.17 15.39 13.79
N ALA A 359 -0.11 15.48 15.09
CA ALA A 359 0.77 15.06 16.18
C ALA A 359 -0.07 14.38 17.26
N VAL A 360 0.32 13.17 17.67
CA VAL A 360 -0.31 12.39 18.73
C VAL A 360 0.64 12.27 19.91
N PHE A 361 0.14 12.55 21.10
CA PHE A 361 0.89 12.51 22.33
C PHE A 361 0.22 11.59 23.35
N ARG A 362 1.03 11.01 24.24
CA ARG A 362 0.59 10.30 25.44
C ARG A 362 0.95 11.12 26.68
N ASN A 363 0.06 11.18 27.64
CA ASN A 363 0.38 11.75 28.96
C ASN A 363 1.42 10.87 29.67
N ARG A 364 2.50 11.48 30.19
CA ARG A 364 3.60 10.77 30.88
C ARG A 364 3.16 10.13 32.19
N ASN A 365 2.10 10.63 32.81
CA ASN A 365 1.57 10.21 34.10
C ASN A 365 0.33 9.31 33.98
N GLY A 366 -0.10 8.94 32.76
CA GLY A 366 -1.32 8.16 32.55
C GLY A 366 -1.46 7.63 31.13
N ASN A 367 -2.56 6.93 30.87
CA ASN A 367 -2.90 6.35 29.56
C ASN A 367 -3.93 7.22 28.81
N THR A 368 -3.73 8.54 28.84
CA THR A 368 -4.58 9.47 28.10
C THR A 368 -3.79 10.08 26.95
N TYR A 369 -4.50 10.47 25.90
CA TYR A 369 -3.90 10.91 24.64
C TYR A 369 -4.38 12.32 24.27
N LEU A 370 -3.52 13.05 23.60
CA LEU A 370 -3.76 14.35 22.99
C LEU A 370 -3.44 14.24 21.51
N MET A 371 -4.28 14.81 20.66
CA MET A 371 -4.00 14.96 19.24
C MET A 371 -4.17 16.41 18.80
N LEU A 372 -3.19 16.90 18.08
CA LEU A 372 -3.28 18.13 17.29
C LEU A 372 -3.35 17.75 15.81
N THR A 373 -4.22 18.43 15.08
CA THR A 373 -4.25 18.34 13.61
C THR A 373 -4.44 19.74 13.04
N PHE A 374 -3.68 20.04 12.02
CA PHE A 374 -3.85 21.22 11.17
C PHE A 374 -4.06 20.72 9.74
N THR A 375 -5.12 21.21 9.07
CA THR A 375 -5.37 20.91 7.66
C THR A 375 -5.53 22.20 6.88
N SER A 376 -5.07 22.21 5.64
CA SER A 376 -5.21 23.29 4.68
C SER A 376 -5.93 22.78 3.44
N TRP A 377 -6.85 23.54 2.90
CA TRP A 377 -7.77 23.17 1.83
C TRP A 377 -7.64 24.13 0.65
N ASP A 378 -8.04 23.69 -0.53
CA ASP A 378 -8.00 24.52 -1.75
C ASP A 378 -8.88 25.76 -1.60
N THR A 379 -10.06 25.58 -1.03
CA THR A 379 -11.01 26.67 -0.83
C THR A 379 -11.56 26.71 0.61
N PRO A 380 -12.09 27.86 1.05
CA PRO A 380 -12.81 27.95 2.32
C PRO A 380 -14.04 27.03 2.40
N ASP A 381 -14.68 26.73 1.27
CA ASP A 381 -15.85 25.85 1.22
C ASP A 381 -15.45 24.41 1.48
N ASP A 382 -14.34 23.93 0.91
CA ASP A 382 -13.77 22.61 1.18
C ASP A 382 -13.40 22.45 2.66
N ALA A 383 -12.80 23.50 3.26
CA ALA A 383 -12.49 23.52 4.68
C ALA A 383 -13.75 23.41 5.56
N VAL A 384 -14.86 24.04 5.17
CA VAL A 384 -16.15 23.96 5.89
C VAL A 384 -16.78 22.57 5.70
N GLU A 385 -16.72 21.98 4.49
CA GLU A 385 -17.23 20.65 4.21
C GLU A 385 -16.47 19.60 5.05
N PHE A 386 -15.14 19.63 5.01
CA PHE A 386 -14.31 18.79 5.87
C PHE A 386 -14.62 18.96 7.36
N ALA A 387 -14.64 20.21 7.87
CA ALA A 387 -14.90 20.45 9.29
C ALA A 387 -16.29 19.95 9.72
N THR A 388 -17.27 20.00 8.83
CA THR A 388 -18.62 19.49 9.07
C THR A 388 -18.62 17.96 9.16
N ALA A 389 -17.97 17.29 8.21
CA ALA A 389 -17.80 15.83 8.24
C ALA A 389 -17.00 15.39 9.48
N TYR A 390 -15.93 16.10 9.82
CA TYR A 390 -15.11 15.75 10.98
C TYR A 390 -15.85 15.93 12.33
N ARG A 391 -16.75 16.91 12.47
CA ARG A 391 -17.60 17.00 13.66
C ARG A 391 -18.50 15.77 13.82
N ARG A 392 -19.00 15.22 12.74
CA ARG A 392 -19.75 13.94 12.78
C ARG A 392 -18.85 12.75 13.19
N VAL A 393 -17.59 12.74 12.74
CA VAL A 393 -16.58 11.77 13.23
C VAL A 393 -16.47 11.86 14.75
N LEU A 394 -16.39 13.05 15.31
CA LEU A 394 -16.28 13.25 16.76
C LEU A 394 -17.49 12.73 17.54
N GLU A 395 -18.70 12.77 17.00
CA GLU A 395 -19.89 12.18 17.63
C GLU A 395 -19.77 10.67 17.83
N THR A 396 -19.06 9.99 16.94
CA THR A 396 -18.83 8.54 17.00
C THR A 396 -17.56 8.15 17.76
N LYS A 397 -16.53 8.99 17.68
CA LYS A 397 -15.18 8.76 18.21
C LYS A 397 -15.03 9.12 19.70
N SER A 398 -15.73 10.16 20.17
CA SER A 398 -15.38 10.92 21.40
C SER A 398 -16.01 10.40 22.68
N ARG A 399 -16.16 9.11 22.91
CA ARG A 399 -16.58 8.62 24.23
C ARG A 399 -15.42 8.74 25.22
N GLY A 400 -15.42 9.82 26.03
CA GLY A 400 -14.42 10.06 27.09
C GLY A 400 -13.30 11.05 26.73
N ALA A 401 -13.45 11.78 25.63
CA ALA A 401 -12.56 12.87 25.22
C ALA A 401 -13.39 14.12 24.87
N GLN A 402 -12.74 15.26 24.86
CA GLN A 402 -13.31 16.48 24.31
C GLN A 402 -12.51 16.91 23.08
N ALA A 403 -13.16 17.67 22.20
CA ALA A 403 -12.55 18.13 20.98
C ALA A 403 -12.95 19.57 20.67
N ALA A 404 -12.05 20.29 20.01
CA ALA A 404 -12.31 21.59 19.42
C ALA A 404 -11.95 21.55 17.94
N VAL A 405 -12.86 22.01 17.06
CA VAL A 405 -12.67 22.10 15.61
C VAL A 405 -12.96 23.54 15.19
N ARG A 406 -11.97 24.21 14.63
CA ARG A 406 -12.06 25.61 14.17
C ARG A 406 -11.67 25.71 12.70
N ALA A 407 -12.60 26.11 11.85
CA ALA A 407 -12.34 26.49 10.48
C ALA A 407 -12.03 27.98 10.40
N GLN A 408 -10.99 28.38 9.69
CA GLN A 408 -10.56 29.75 9.50
C GLN A 408 -10.00 29.93 8.07
N GLY A 409 -10.79 30.54 7.19
CA GLY A 409 -10.48 30.58 5.78
C GLY A 409 -10.40 29.16 5.24
N SER A 410 -9.33 28.84 4.53
CA SER A 410 -9.08 27.49 4.00
C SER A 410 -8.40 26.55 5.00
N ASP A 411 -8.24 26.93 6.25
CA ASP A 411 -7.56 26.08 7.25
C ASP A 411 -8.54 25.54 8.29
N VAL A 412 -8.30 24.30 8.77
CA VAL A 412 -9.05 23.72 9.88
C VAL A 412 -8.08 23.21 10.94
N LEU A 413 -8.28 23.70 12.15
CA LEU A 413 -7.53 23.32 13.33
C LEU A 413 -8.36 22.39 14.20
N ILE A 414 -7.77 21.27 14.62
CA ILE A 414 -8.40 20.25 15.45
C ILE A 414 -7.53 20.00 16.67
N VAL A 415 -8.16 19.93 17.83
CA VAL A 415 -7.54 19.45 19.07
C VAL A 415 -8.49 18.42 19.68
N GLU A 416 -7.97 17.24 19.99
CA GLU A 416 -8.68 16.22 20.76
C GLU A 416 -7.87 15.92 22.03
N CYS A 417 -8.49 15.98 23.18
CA CYS A 417 -7.81 15.83 24.46
C CYS A 417 -8.71 15.16 25.51
N PRO A 418 -8.16 14.66 26.64
CA PRO A 418 -8.95 14.13 27.73
C PRO A 418 -9.94 15.14 28.32
N LEU A 419 -11.00 14.65 28.98
CA LEU A 419 -12.07 15.51 29.55
C LEU A 419 -11.58 16.49 30.62
N ASP A 420 -10.49 16.18 31.29
CA ASP A 420 -9.88 17.00 32.37
C ASP A 420 -8.84 18.02 31.84
N VAL A 421 -8.63 18.07 30.52
CA VAL A 421 -7.65 18.92 29.85
C VAL A 421 -8.36 19.91 28.94
N SER A 422 -8.21 21.23 29.19
CA SER A 422 -8.80 22.24 28.30
C SER A 422 -8.14 22.24 26.92
N PRO A 423 -8.91 22.20 25.83
CA PRO A 423 -8.34 22.26 24.46
C PRO A 423 -7.81 23.66 24.09
N ASP A 424 -8.15 24.72 24.84
CA ASP A 424 -7.90 26.12 24.43
C ASP A 424 -6.41 26.44 24.29
N ALA A 425 -5.58 26.02 25.23
CA ALA A 425 -4.13 26.27 25.17
C ALA A 425 -3.49 25.54 23.98
N PHE A 426 -3.91 24.29 23.71
CA PHE A 426 -3.45 23.51 22.58
C PHE A 426 -3.98 24.05 21.25
N MET A 427 -5.19 24.60 21.24
CA MET A 427 -5.75 25.27 20.07
C MET A 427 -4.96 26.56 19.76
N GLU A 428 -4.55 27.32 20.80
CA GLU A 428 -3.70 28.50 20.63
C GLU A 428 -2.31 28.11 20.11
N PHE A 429 -1.72 27.01 20.60
CA PHE A 429 -0.49 26.47 20.07
C PHE A 429 -0.66 26.03 18.62
N ASN A 430 -1.73 25.28 18.30
CA ASN A 430 -2.02 24.79 16.95
C ASN A 430 -2.13 25.95 15.93
N ARG A 431 -2.67 27.10 16.36
CA ARG A 431 -2.77 28.31 15.54
C ARG A 431 -1.41 28.94 15.20
N ARG A 432 -0.35 28.62 15.94
CA ARG A 432 1.00 29.10 15.68
C ARG A 432 1.73 28.30 14.60
N ALA A 433 1.07 27.32 14.01
CA ALA A 433 1.62 26.60 12.86
C ALA A 433 1.90 27.59 11.72
N SER A 434 3.00 27.35 11.02
CA SER A 434 3.33 28.06 9.79
C SER A 434 2.97 27.17 8.58
N THR A 435 2.41 27.78 7.56
CA THR A 435 2.09 27.15 6.29
C THR A 435 3.03 27.67 5.20
N GLY A 436 3.66 26.76 4.46
CA GLY A 436 4.42 27.10 3.25
C GLY A 436 3.46 27.16 2.06
N ARG A 437 2.82 28.30 1.90
CA ARG A 437 2.01 28.62 0.69
C ARG A 437 2.82 29.45 -0.27
#